data_13f571426845e8116b5530e703106880
#
_entry.id   13f571426845e8116b5530e703106880
#
_cell.length_a   1.000
_cell.length_b   1.000
_cell.length_c   1.000
_cell.angle_alpha   90.00
_cell.angle_beta   90.00
_cell.angle_gamma   90.00
#
_symmetry.space_group_name_H-M   'P 1'
#
loop_
_entity.id
_entity.type
_entity.pdbx_description
1 polymer ?
#
loop_
_entity_poly.entity_id
_entity_poly.type
_entity_poly.pdbx_seq_one_letter_code
_entity_poly.pdbx_strand_id
1 'polypeptide(L)'
;MLGGTGSYFIFARQGYLYEKTARIMLRDDKQKNSQVSEIILSDLGVRAEEANLANESYVVQSSEVMGRVVKGLELGVSYWEERNIRKVELYHTTPLKVEFGEEVDFQPCSLAVTPLNGREFSLSYREKGGKETALPGKFGIPLELPFATVT
;
A
#
# COMPACT_ATOMS: atom_id res chain seq x y z
N MET A 1 -31.25 -9.66 -30.29
CA MET A 1 -30.63 -8.46 -29.65
C MET A 1 -30.31 -8.63 -28.15
N LEU A 2 -30.05 -9.84 -27.67
CA LEU A 2 -29.73 -10.11 -26.22
C LEU A 2 -28.23 -10.09 -25.88
N GLY A 3 -27.32 -10.05 -26.87
CA GLY A 3 -25.90 -10.09 -26.63
C GLY A 3 -25.27 -8.77 -26.11
N GLY A 4 -25.83 -7.62 -26.45
CA GLY A 4 -25.28 -6.32 -26.08
C GLY A 4 -25.46 -5.92 -24.61
N THR A 5 -26.55 -6.34 -24.00
CA THR A 5 -26.82 -6.06 -22.59
C THR A 5 -25.93 -6.85 -21.65
N GLY A 6 -25.63 -8.12 -21.93
CA GLY A 6 -24.74 -8.95 -21.17
C GLY A 6 -23.29 -8.44 -21.20
N SER A 7 -22.82 -8.02 -22.37
CA SER A 7 -21.48 -7.44 -22.54
C SER A 7 -21.30 -6.13 -21.76
N TYR A 8 -22.31 -5.27 -21.76
CA TYR A 8 -22.28 -4.02 -20.99
C TYR A 8 -22.15 -4.27 -19.48
N PHE A 9 -22.86 -5.26 -18.93
CA PHE A 9 -22.76 -5.61 -17.50
C PHE A 9 -21.39 -6.15 -17.11
N ILE A 10 -20.77 -6.96 -17.95
CA ILE A 10 -19.42 -7.49 -17.70
C ILE A 10 -18.40 -6.34 -17.74
N PHE A 11 -18.50 -5.46 -18.73
CA PHE A 11 -17.59 -4.32 -18.86
C PHE A 11 -17.76 -3.29 -17.75
N ALA A 12 -19.00 -3.07 -17.29
CA ALA A 12 -19.29 -2.16 -16.19
C ALA A 12 -18.75 -2.65 -14.84
N ARG A 13 -18.50 -3.94 -14.69
CA ARG A 13 -17.98 -4.56 -13.45
C ARG A 13 -16.45 -4.66 -13.39
N GLN A 14 -15.77 -4.51 -14.51
CA GLN A 14 -14.30 -4.52 -14.54
C GLN A 14 -13.76 -3.20 -13.98
N GLY A 15 -12.92 -3.30 -12.94
CA GLY A 15 -12.12 -2.18 -12.45
C GLY A 15 -11.09 -1.77 -13.51
N TYR A 16 -10.73 -0.50 -13.54
CA TYR A 16 -9.63 -0.04 -14.39
C TYR A 16 -8.32 -0.58 -13.82
N LEU A 17 -7.58 -1.35 -14.62
CA LEU A 17 -6.24 -1.78 -14.30
C LEU A 17 -5.27 -0.73 -14.82
N TYR A 18 -4.50 -0.13 -13.92
CA TYR A 18 -3.46 0.85 -14.26
C TYR A 18 -2.09 0.23 -14.01
N GLU A 19 -1.25 0.24 -15.04
CA GLU A 19 0.16 -0.12 -14.90
C GLU A 19 1.00 1.17 -14.92
N LYS A 20 1.86 1.33 -13.94
CA LYS A 20 2.83 2.44 -13.88
C LYS A 20 4.23 1.87 -13.76
N THR A 21 5.10 2.31 -14.64
CA THR A 21 6.52 1.96 -14.62
C THR A 21 7.31 3.17 -14.13
N ALA A 22 8.11 3.00 -13.10
CA ALA A 22 9.08 3.98 -12.65
C ALA A 22 10.48 3.57 -13.09
N ARG A 23 11.28 4.53 -13.58
CA ARG A 23 12.70 4.32 -13.89
C ARG A 23 13.51 5.14 -12.91
N ILE A 24 14.42 4.47 -12.22
CA ILE A 24 15.35 5.11 -11.29
C ILE A 24 16.71 5.14 -11.98
N MET A 25 17.31 6.33 -12.07
CA MET A 25 18.68 6.49 -12.55
C MET A 25 19.59 6.55 -11.32
N LEU A 26 20.43 5.54 -11.16
CA LEU A 26 21.48 5.54 -10.16
C LEU A 26 22.69 6.23 -10.75
N ARG A 27 23.19 7.27 -10.09
CA ARG A 27 24.38 8.01 -10.49
C ARG A 27 25.49 7.68 -9.52
N ASP A 28 26.54 7.08 -10.01
CA ASP A 28 27.75 6.84 -9.22
C ASP A 28 28.59 8.12 -9.18
N ASP A 29 28.51 8.84 -8.06
CA ASP A 29 29.31 10.06 -7.80
C ASP A 29 30.71 9.75 -7.21
N LYS A 30 31.09 8.47 -7.11
CA LYS A 30 32.35 8.04 -6.47
C LYS A 30 33.53 7.87 -7.43
N GLN A 31 33.64 8.67 -8.43
CA GLN A 31 34.76 8.63 -9.40
C GLN A 31 36.09 9.15 -8.85
N LYS A 32 36.37 9.16 -7.55
CA LYS A 32 37.62 9.77 -7.05
C LYS A 32 38.61 8.88 -6.32
N ASN A 33 38.34 7.60 -6.00
CA ASN A 33 39.34 6.84 -5.20
C ASN A 33 39.47 5.34 -5.49
N SER A 34 39.15 4.84 -6.68
CA SER A 34 39.07 3.39 -6.88
C SER A 34 39.98 2.80 -7.98
N GLN A 35 41.05 3.49 -8.41
CA GLN A 35 41.94 2.91 -9.41
C GLN A 35 42.57 1.58 -8.98
N VAL A 36 42.85 1.40 -7.71
CA VAL A 36 43.42 0.13 -7.19
C VAL A 36 42.38 -0.98 -7.10
N SER A 37 41.15 -0.63 -6.71
CA SER A 37 40.03 -1.58 -6.63
C SER A 37 39.57 -2.06 -8.00
N GLU A 38 39.60 -1.17 -8.98
CA GLU A 38 39.18 -1.45 -10.36
C GLU A 38 40.12 -2.43 -11.05
N ILE A 39 41.43 -2.31 -10.80
CA ILE A 39 42.44 -3.25 -11.35
C ILE A 39 42.26 -4.64 -10.77
N ILE A 40 42.01 -4.77 -9.45
CA ILE A 40 41.83 -6.06 -8.79
C ILE A 40 40.51 -6.73 -9.23
N LEU A 41 39.45 -5.97 -9.40
CA LEU A 41 38.14 -6.49 -9.82
C LEU A 41 38.13 -6.87 -11.31
N SER A 42 38.84 -6.12 -12.16
CA SER A 42 38.97 -6.46 -13.59
C SER A 42 39.75 -7.77 -13.80
N ASP A 43 40.73 -8.05 -12.95
CA ASP A 43 41.51 -9.30 -12.99
C ASP A 43 40.69 -10.51 -12.54
N LEU A 44 39.66 -10.29 -11.73
CA LEU A 44 38.68 -11.29 -11.33
C LEU A 44 37.50 -11.43 -12.32
N GLY A 45 37.49 -10.71 -13.44
CA GLY A 45 36.45 -10.78 -14.44
C GLY A 45 35.11 -10.16 -14.04
N VAL A 46 35.06 -9.42 -12.92
CA VAL A 46 33.87 -8.74 -12.44
C VAL A 46 33.98 -7.25 -12.75
N ARG A 47 33.06 -6.74 -13.54
CA ARG A 47 33.00 -5.28 -13.78
C ARG A 47 32.52 -4.60 -12.49
N ALA A 48 33.34 -3.70 -11.96
CA ALA A 48 33.05 -2.95 -10.73
C ALA A 48 31.71 -2.21 -10.79
N GLU A 49 31.31 -1.73 -11.97
CA GLU A 49 30.02 -1.08 -12.23
C GLU A 49 28.82 -2.02 -12.03
N GLU A 50 28.92 -3.28 -12.47
CA GLU A 50 27.84 -4.26 -12.32
C GLU A 50 27.66 -4.69 -10.87
N ALA A 51 28.76 -4.86 -10.13
CA ALA A 51 28.71 -5.16 -8.70
C ALA A 51 28.13 -4.03 -7.85
N ASN A 52 28.47 -2.79 -8.20
CA ASN A 52 27.96 -1.60 -7.52
C ASN A 52 26.45 -1.41 -7.76
N LEU A 53 26.02 -1.55 -9.01
CA LEU A 53 24.61 -1.47 -9.40
C LEU A 53 23.75 -2.55 -8.72
N ALA A 54 24.27 -3.77 -8.63
CA ALA A 54 23.60 -4.86 -7.92
C ALA A 54 23.44 -4.53 -6.42
N ASN A 55 24.50 -4.05 -5.76
CA ASN A 55 24.46 -3.69 -4.35
C ASN A 55 23.47 -2.54 -4.08
N GLU A 56 23.43 -1.52 -4.92
CA GLU A 56 22.46 -0.43 -4.78
C GLU A 56 21.02 -0.90 -4.99
N SER A 57 20.81 -1.82 -5.93
CA SER A 57 19.51 -2.46 -6.15
C SER A 57 19.05 -3.25 -4.91
N TYR A 58 19.96 -3.97 -4.25
CA TYR A 58 19.65 -4.68 -3.00
C TYR A 58 19.32 -3.71 -1.85
N VAL A 59 20.02 -2.60 -1.76
CA VAL A 59 19.73 -1.57 -0.74
C VAL A 59 18.33 -0.98 -0.95
N VAL A 60 17.96 -0.64 -2.19
CA VAL A 60 16.61 -0.13 -2.51
C VAL A 60 15.52 -1.15 -2.19
N GLN A 61 15.79 -2.44 -2.39
CA GLN A 61 14.85 -3.53 -2.10
C GLN A 61 14.89 -3.99 -0.64
N SER A 62 15.73 -3.39 0.19
CA SER A 62 15.81 -3.78 1.61
C SER A 62 14.51 -3.51 2.36
N SER A 63 14.18 -4.39 3.30
CA SER A 63 12.97 -4.24 4.11
C SER A 63 12.95 -2.94 4.90
N GLU A 64 14.10 -2.41 5.28
CA GLU A 64 14.21 -1.13 5.99
C GLU A 64 13.80 0.05 5.11
N VAL A 65 14.32 0.12 3.88
CA VAL A 65 13.94 1.17 2.92
C VAL A 65 12.47 1.05 2.56
N MET A 66 12.01 -0.15 2.24
CA MET A 66 10.60 -0.39 1.94
C MET A 66 9.68 -0.06 3.11
N GLY A 67 10.06 -0.38 4.34
CA GLY A 67 9.31 -0.01 5.53
C GLY A 67 9.19 1.52 5.71
N ARG A 68 10.25 2.27 5.44
CA ARG A 68 10.21 3.74 5.45
C ARG A 68 9.29 4.30 4.37
N VAL A 69 9.30 3.71 3.17
CA VAL A 69 8.41 4.11 2.06
C VAL A 69 6.95 3.85 2.43
N VAL A 70 6.63 2.65 2.93
CA VAL A 70 5.27 2.30 3.36
C VAL A 70 4.78 3.25 4.45
N LYS A 71 5.62 3.55 5.43
CA LYS A 71 5.28 4.49 6.52
C LYS A 71 5.16 5.92 6.01
N GLY A 72 6.08 6.38 5.16
CA GLY A 72 6.09 7.76 4.65
C GLY A 72 4.96 8.07 3.67
N LEU A 73 4.47 7.07 2.95
CA LEU A 73 3.37 7.20 2.01
C LEU A 73 2.03 6.68 2.57
N GLU A 74 1.98 6.31 3.85
CA GLU A 74 0.78 5.77 4.52
C GLU A 74 0.14 4.58 3.77
N LEU A 75 0.97 3.72 3.14
CA LEU A 75 0.51 2.59 2.33
C LEU A 75 0.00 1.39 3.15
N GLY A 76 0.00 1.50 4.48
CA GLY A 76 -0.49 0.44 5.37
C GLY A 76 -2.00 0.23 5.32
N VAL A 77 -2.76 1.19 4.79
CA VAL A 77 -4.22 1.15 4.71
C VAL A 77 -4.68 1.46 3.30
N SER A 78 -5.56 0.63 2.76
CA SER A 78 -6.27 0.89 1.50
C SER A 78 -7.74 1.18 1.80
N TYR A 79 -8.27 2.25 1.24
CA TYR A 79 -9.65 2.67 1.42
C TYR A 79 -10.44 2.39 0.16
N TRP A 80 -11.62 1.81 0.32
CA TRP A 80 -12.48 1.40 -0.79
C TRP A 80 -13.91 1.89 -0.55
N GLU A 81 -14.51 2.49 -1.56
CA GLU A 81 -15.92 2.85 -1.58
C GLU A 81 -16.70 1.88 -2.46
N GLU A 82 -17.79 1.35 -1.95
CA GLU A 82 -18.72 0.56 -2.74
C GLU A 82 -19.75 1.49 -3.42
N ARG A 83 -19.61 1.66 -4.74
CA ARG A 83 -20.55 2.43 -5.57
C ARG A 83 -21.35 1.49 -6.44
N ASN A 84 -22.62 1.29 -6.12
CA ASN A 84 -23.56 0.46 -6.90
C ASN A 84 -22.99 -0.92 -7.30
N ILE A 85 -22.22 -0.96 -8.41
CA ILE A 85 -21.71 -2.18 -9.04
C ILE A 85 -20.19 -2.31 -8.91
N ARG A 86 -19.50 -1.26 -8.48
CA ARG A 86 -18.02 -1.19 -8.44
C ARG A 86 -17.51 -0.86 -7.07
N LYS A 87 -16.34 -1.43 -6.75
CA LYS A 87 -15.48 -0.95 -5.68
C LYS A 87 -14.48 0.03 -6.29
N VAL A 88 -14.40 1.22 -5.72
CA VAL A 88 -13.48 2.28 -6.13
C VAL A 88 -12.51 2.55 -5.00
N GLU A 89 -11.22 2.50 -5.28
CA GLU A 89 -10.19 2.83 -4.31
C GLU A 89 -10.11 4.35 -4.12
N LEU A 90 -10.15 4.76 -2.85
CA LEU A 90 -10.03 6.15 -2.43
C LEU A 90 -8.61 6.40 -1.95
N TYR A 91 -7.76 7.03 -2.74
CA TYR A 91 -6.37 7.28 -2.34
C TYR A 91 -6.25 8.35 -1.25
N HIS A 92 -6.39 9.63 -1.63
CA HIS A 92 -6.22 10.76 -0.70
C HIS A 92 -7.53 11.48 -0.34
N THR A 93 -8.65 11.03 -0.87
CA THR A 93 -9.97 11.66 -0.68
C THR A 93 -10.86 10.88 0.28
N THR A 94 -10.24 10.10 1.17
CA THR A 94 -10.99 9.34 2.16
C THR A 94 -11.51 10.26 3.27
N PRO A 95 -12.79 10.12 3.67
CA PRO A 95 -13.34 10.85 4.80
C PRO A 95 -12.96 10.26 6.17
N LEU A 96 -12.25 9.14 6.17
CA LEU A 96 -11.86 8.40 7.38
C LEU A 96 -10.35 8.23 7.42
N LYS A 97 -9.77 8.25 8.61
CA LYS A 97 -8.37 7.95 8.85
C LYS A 97 -8.27 6.80 9.84
N VAL A 98 -7.43 5.82 9.53
CA VAL A 98 -7.10 4.70 10.41
C VAL A 98 -5.65 4.85 10.83
N GLU A 99 -5.40 4.94 12.13
CA GLU A 99 -4.07 4.99 12.72
C GLU A 99 -3.83 3.74 13.53
N PHE A 100 -2.71 3.07 13.28
CA PHE A 100 -2.31 1.89 14.04
C PHE A 100 -1.40 2.29 15.20
N GLY A 101 -1.56 1.60 16.34
CA GLY A 101 -0.64 1.76 17.47
C GLY A 101 0.78 1.26 17.13
N GLU A 102 1.79 1.76 17.84
CA GLU A 102 3.21 1.44 17.57
C GLU A 102 3.60 -0.03 17.80
N GLU A 103 2.84 -0.77 18.60
CA GLU A 103 3.15 -2.15 19.01
C GLU A 103 2.19 -3.21 18.43
N VAL A 104 1.47 -2.88 17.39
CA VAL A 104 0.49 -3.83 16.85
C VAL A 104 1.16 -4.80 15.88
N ASP A 105 1.05 -6.08 16.20
CA ASP A 105 1.39 -7.17 15.28
C ASP A 105 0.41 -7.11 14.10
N PHE A 106 0.87 -6.56 12.98
CA PHE A 106 0.05 -6.28 11.80
C PHE A 106 -0.53 -7.56 11.20
N GLN A 107 -1.70 -7.94 11.66
CA GLN A 107 -2.49 -8.92 10.93
C GLN A 107 -3.40 -8.20 9.94
N PRO A 108 -3.42 -8.63 8.66
CA PRO A 108 -4.31 -8.05 7.68
C PRO A 108 -5.76 -8.20 8.15
N CYS A 109 -6.44 -7.08 8.33
CA CYS A 109 -7.84 -7.03 8.70
C CYS A 109 -8.63 -6.19 7.69
N SER A 110 -9.91 -6.43 7.60
CA SER A 110 -10.83 -5.64 6.79
C SER A 110 -11.84 -4.96 7.70
N LEU A 111 -11.90 -3.64 7.59
CA LEU A 111 -12.87 -2.81 8.29
C LEU A 111 -13.94 -2.36 7.29
N ALA A 112 -15.21 -2.50 7.65
CA ALA A 112 -16.30 -1.96 6.86
C ALA A 112 -17.02 -0.86 7.66
N VAL A 113 -17.13 0.33 7.09
CA VAL A 113 -17.81 1.46 7.69
C VAL A 113 -19.09 1.73 6.93
N THR A 114 -20.23 1.69 7.64
CA THR A 114 -21.55 1.95 7.08
C THR A 114 -22.14 3.18 7.75
N PRO A 115 -22.33 4.29 7.03
CA PRO A 115 -23.00 5.46 7.57
C PRO A 115 -24.45 5.13 7.93
N LEU A 116 -24.87 5.48 9.14
CA LEU A 116 -26.25 5.34 9.60
C LEU A 116 -27.04 6.63 9.40
N ASN A 117 -26.37 7.75 9.67
CA ASN A 117 -26.90 9.08 9.46
C ASN A 117 -25.74 10.07 9.32
N GLY A 118 -26.00 11.37 9.18
CA GLY A 118 -24.93 12.38 9.02
C GLY A 118 -24.04 12.58 10.25
N ARG A 119 -24.22 11.84 11.34
CA ARG A 119 -23.45 11.96 12.59
C ARG A 119 -22.89 10.65 13.10
N GLU A 120 -23.48 9.53 12.70
CA GLU A 120 -23.18 8.20 13.25
C GLU A 120 -22.92 7.21 12.15
N PHE A 121 -22.02 6.25 12.42
CA PHE A 121 -21.72 5.13 11.54
C PHE A 121 -21.65 3.82 12.35
N SER A 122 -21.78 2.71 11.65
CA SER A 122 -21.47 1.38 12.18
C SER A 122 -20.16 0.92 11.56
N LEU A 123 -19.20 0.56 12.38
CA LEU A 123 -17.94 -0.05 11.98
C LEU A 123 -18.01 -1.54 12.26
N SER A 124 -17.85 -2.36 11.24
CA SER A 124 -17.73 -3.80 11.40
C SER A 124 -16.35 -4.28 11.00
N TYR A 125 -15.81 -5.22 11.76
CA TYR A 125 -14.53 -5.86 11.47
C TYR A 125 -14.58 -7.35 11.81
N ARG A 126 -13.69 -8.11 11.17
CA ARG A 126 -13.55 -9.54 11.39
C ARG A 126 -12.08 -9.85 11.64
N GLU A 127 -11.81 -10.41 12.79
CA GLU A 127 -10.52 -11.01 13.11
C GLU A 127 -10.35 -12.34 12.38
N LYS A 128 -9.10 -12.74 12.15
CA LYS A 128 -8.77 -13.97 11.43
C LYS A 128 -9.38 -15.20 12.12
N GLY A 129 -10.38 -15.81 11.48
CA GLY A 129 -11.11 -16.95 12.03
C GLY A 129 -12.15 -16.61 13.11
N GLY A 130 -12.37 -15.32 13.39
CA GLY A 130 -13.28 -14.83 14.40
C GLY A 130 -14.67 -14.46 13.88
N LYS A 131 -15.54 -14.12 14.83
CA LYS A 131 -16.89 -13.61 14.59
C LYS A 131 -16.78 -12.14 14.12
N GLU A 132 -17.69 -11.74 13.27
CA GLU A 132 -17.83 -10.34 12.89
C GLU A 132 -18.34 -9.52 14.09
N THR A 133 -17.63 -8.47 14.42
CA THR A 133 -17.96 -7.54 15.51
C THR A 133 -18.35 -6.20 14.90
N ALA A 134 -19.49 -5.64 15.33
CA ALA A 134 -19.97 -4.34 14.91
C ALA A 134 -19.98 -3.38 16.10
N LEU A 135 -19.43 -2.19 15.91
CA LEU A 135 -19.35 -1.13 16.91
C LEU A 135 -19.97 0.16 16.35
N PRO A 136 -20.78 0.86 17.15
CA PRO A 136 -21.28 2.17 16.77
C PRO A 136 -20.19 3.22 16.94
N GLY A 137 -20.04 4.11 15.97
CA GLY A 137 -19.13 5.25 16.00
C GLY A 137 -19.82 6.56 15.66
N LYS A 138 -19.18 7.68 15.98
CA LYS A 138 -19.64 9.03 15.62
C LYS A 138 -18.57 9.74 14.83
N PHE A 139 -18.96 10.41 13.76
CA PHE A 139 -18.02 11.21 12.97
C PHE A 139 -17.38 12.32 13.80
N GLY A 140 -16.06 12.49 13.66
CA GLY A 140 -15.27 13.45 14.40
C GLY A 140 -14.91 13.05 15.83
N ILE A 141 -15.24 11.83 16.26
CA ILE A 141 -14.84 11.27 17.56
C ILE A 141 -14.01 10.03 17.27
N PRO A 142 -12.76 9.96 17.76
CA PRO A 142 -11.92 8.78 17.60
C PRO A 142 -12.58 7.54 18.19
N LEU A 143 -12.62 6.44 17.43
CA LEU A 143 -13.09 5.15 17.86
C LEU A 143 -11.89 4.23 18.08
N GLU A 144 -11.64 3.85 19.31
CA GLU A 144 -10.54 2.94 19.66
C GLU A 144 -10.94 1.50 19.41
N LEU A 145 -10.12 0.79 18.64
CA LEU A 145 -10.18 -0.64 18.41
C LEU A 145 -8.99 -1.30 19.12
N PRO A 146 -9.02 -2.62 19.38
CA PRO A 146 -7.91 -3.31 20.03
C PRO A 146 -6.56 -3.17 19.29
N PHE A 147 -6.58 -2.82 18.02
CA PHE A 147 -5.41 -2.78 17.12
C PHE A 147 -5.25 -1.46 16.35
N ALA A 148 -6.23 -0.55 16.39
CA ALA A 148 -6.20 0.69 15.63
C ALA A 148 -7.16 1.73 16.20
N THR A 149 -6.93 2.99 15.86
CA THR A 149 -7.87 4.10 16.10
C THR A 149 -8.43 4.58 14.77
N VAL A 150 -9.74 4.75 14.69
CA VAL A 150 -10.45 5.23 13.50
C VAL A 150 -11.04 6.61 13.80
N THR A 151 -10.69 7.58 12.96
CA THR A 151 -11.15 8.98 13.09
C THR A 151 -11.82 9.45 11.82
#